data_45e124719b2a1a6f8cdf5072718de015
#
_entry.id   45e124719b2a1a6f8cdf5072718de015
#
_cell.length_a   1.000
_cell.length_b   1.000
_cell.length_c   1.000
_cell.angle_alpha   90.00
_cell.angle_beta   90.00
_cell.angle_gamma   90.00
#
_symmetry.space_group_name_H-M   'P 1'
#
loop_
_entity.id
_entity.type
_entity.pdbx_description
1 polymer ?
#
loop_
_entity_poly.entity_id
_entity_poly.type
_entity_poly.pdbx_seq_one_letter_code
_entity_poly.pdbx_strand_id
1 'polypeptide(L)'
;MLSENFPSPNAIPPRTSSTGHNNINHTISKSVLRPVPEGDWISQRNSMHTAQSSGTLNPSVQGGSAPDPNKYNKNDMAFHGRSSWAPEKEKILFGPYDYLEAHPGKDIRKQLIAAFNEWLEVPPESLEVITKVVGMLHTASLLVDDVEDSSLLRRGLPVAHSIFGTAQTINSANYVYFCALQELQKLNNPQAITIYTEELLNLHRGQGMDLFWRDSLTCPTEDDYLEMVGNKTGGLFRLAVKLMQAESKTSRDCVPLVNLIGIIFQIRDDYQNLSSPEYSQNKGLCEDLTEGKFSFPIIHSIRAAPDNLVLLNILKQKPDDEQVKKYAVAYMEQTGSFEYCRKVLNTLGERVKKLIEELDDGGDKGKGVLKILDKMAI
;
A
#
# COMPACT_ATOMS: atom_id res chain seq x y z
N MET A 1 4.15 54.41 19.81
CA MET A 1 4.19 53.32 18.83
C MET A 1 5.23 52.34 19.28
N LEU A 2 4.82 51.27 19.97
CA LEU A 2 5.71 50.22 20.45
C LEU A 2 5.62 49.08 19.43
N SER A 3 6.73 48.72 18.81
CA SER A 3 6.85 47.58 17.89
C SER A 3 6.93 46.29 18.72
N GLU A 4 5.91 45.47 18.68
CA GLU A 4 5.94 44.13 19.24
C GLU A 4 6.71 43.22 18.28
N ASN A 5 7.88 42.73 18.73
CA ASN A 5 8.63 41.69 18.08
C ASN A 5 7.99 40.32 18.38
N PHE A 6 7.35 39.73 17.40
CA PHE A 6 6.93 38.32 17.48
C PHE A 6 8.15 37.39 17.25
N PRO A 7 8.37 36.40 18.13
CA PRO A 7 9.45 35.43 17.91
C PRO A 7 9.13 34.53 16.73
N SER A 8 10.16 34.21 15.93
CA SER A 8 10.08 33.30 14.78
C SER A 8 9.56 31.92 15.20
N PRO A 9 8.66 31.28 14.45
CA PRO A 9 8.10 29.96 14.80
C PRO A 9 9.11 28.79 14.77
N ASN A 10 10.36 29.05 14.42
CA ASN A 10 11.42 28.02 14.33
C ASN A 10 12.52 28.18 15.40
N ALA A 11 12.28 28.92 16.48
CA ALA A 11 13.26 29.03 17.57
C ALA A 11 13.25 27.78 18.44
N ILE A 12 14.34 27.00 18.43
CA ILE A 12 14.55 25.88 19.35
C ILE A 12 14.74 26.45 20.77
N PRO A 13 13.92 26.05 21.76
CA PRO A 13 14.07 26.57 23.10
C PRO A 13 15.40 26.08 23.75
N PRO A 14 16.10 26.91 24.55
CA PRO A 14 17.32 26.50 25.20
C PRO A 14 17.08 25.37 26.21
N ARG A 15 17.96 24.35 26.20
CA ARG A 15 17.94 23.27 27.18
C ARG A 15 18.22 23.81 28.58
N THR A 16 17.26 23.68 29.49
CA THR A 16 17.47 23.92 30.92
C THR A 16 18.11 22.70 31.55
N SER A 17 19.37 22.85 32.00
CA SER A 17 20.03 21.90 32.89
C SER A 17 19.48 22.07 34.30
N SER A 18 18.70 21.13 34.82
CA SER A 18 18.30 21.11 36.23
C SER A 18 19.31 20.33 37.03
N THR A 19 20.16 21.02 37.77
CA THR A 19 20.84 20.47 38.98
C THR A 19 19.92 20.68 40.18
N GLY A 20 19.36 19.62 40.69
CA GLY A 20 18.56 19.65 41.92
C GLY A 20 18.56 18.27 42.59
N HIS A 21 19.32 18.15 43.67
CA HIS A 21 19.23 17.00 44.57
C HIS A 21 17.88 16.99 45.27
N ASN A 22 17.17 15.88 45.26
CA ASN A 22 16.39 15.39 46.38
C ASN A 22 16.08 13.88 46.24
N ASN A 23 16.41 13.14 47.30
CA ASN A 23 16.12 11.73 47.51
C ASN A 23 14.61 11.47 47.65
N ILE A 24 14.06 10.63 46.76
CA ILE A 24 12.89 9.80 47.09
C ILE A 24 12.99 8.49 46.28
N ASN A 25 12.95 7.35 46.98
CA ASN A 25 12.92 6.02 46.45
C ASN A 25 11.67 5.80 45.60
N HIS A 26 11.83 5.61 44.29
CA HIS A 26 10.86 4.94 43.43
C HIS A 26 11.57 4.06 42.40
N THR A 27 11.07 2.86 42.22
CA THR A 27 11.47 1.82 41.29
C THR A 27 11.76 2.39 39.91
N ILE A 28 13.00 2.27 39.46
CA ILE A 28 13.53 2.83 38.24
C ILE A 28 13.07 1.94 37.08
N SER A 29 12.17 2.44 36.23
CA SER A 29 12.02 1.94 34.87
C SER A 29 13.31 2.29 34.10
N LYS A 30 14.01 1.29 33.58
CA LYS A 30 15.25 1.47 32.82
C LYS A 30 14.98 2.27 31.56
N SER A 31 15.54 3.47 31.45
CA SER A 31 15.62 4.24 30.22
C SER A 31 16.41 3.44 29.18
N VAL A 32 15.82 3.24 27.99
CA VAL A 32 16.40 2.46 26.86
C VAL A 32 17.56 3.18 26.18
N LEU A 33 17.79 4.46 26.46
CA LEU A 33 18.88 5.24 25.89
C LEU A 33 19.82 5.73 27.00
N ARG A 34 20.99 5.08 27.12
CA ARG A 34 22.12 5.64 27.87
C ARG A 34 22.91 6.56 26.94
N PRO A 35 23.19 7.82 27.33
CA PRO A 35 24.19 8.61 26.63
C PRO A 35 25.55 7.94 26.79
N VAL A 36 26.14 7.51 25.67
CA VAL A 36 27.52 6.97 25.66
C VAL A 36 28.46 8.14 25.46
N PRO A 37 29.46 8.36 26.33
CA PRO A 37 30.46 9.40 26.13
C PRO A 37 31.24 9.16 24.83
N GLU A 38 31.51 10.21 24.05
CA GLU A 38 32.22 10.11 22.76
C GLU A 38 33.57 9.38 22.85
N GLY A 39 34.24 9.41 24.01
CA GLY A 39 35.49 8.67 24.25
C GLY A 39 35.36 7.15 24.19
N ASP A 40 34.21 6.58 24.51
CA ASP A 40 34.01 5.12 24.52
C ASP A 40 33.86 4.53 23.11
N TRP A 41 33.52 5.32 22.14
CA TRP A 41 33.43 4.89 20.74
C TRP A 41 34.80 4.56 20.15
N ILE A 42 35.82 5.29 20.54
CA ILE A 42 37.21 5.09 20.06
C ILE A 42 37.85 3.91 20.78
N SER A 43 37.59 3.71 22.07
CA SER A 43 38.12 2.60 22.84
C SER A 43 37.47 1.25 22.50
N GLN A 44 36.16 1.23 22.18
CA GLN A 44 35.51 0.01 21.69
C GLN A 44 36.01 -0.42 20.30
N ARG A 45 36.38 0.52 19.44
CA ARG A 45 36.96 0.21 18.12
C ARG A 45 38.36 -0.43 18.23
N ASN A 46 39.15 -0.02 19.24
CA ASN A 46 40.49 -0.57 19.49
C ASN A 46 40.47 -1.93 20.24
N SER A 47 39.45 -2.21 21.04
CA SER A 47 39.31 -3.50 21.76
C SER A 47 38.82 -4.64 20.86
N MET A 48 38.21 -4.36 19.72
CA MET A 48 37.82 -5.38 18.72
C MET A 48 39.01 -5.94 17.93
N HIS A 49 40.19 -5.29 17.96
CA HIS A 49 41.37 -5.77 17.28
C HIS A 49 42.24 -6.74 18.07
N THR A 50 41.94 -7.04 19.35
CA THR A 50 42.76 -7.90 20.22
C THR A 50 42.07 -9.16 20.72
N ALA A 51 40.85 -9.49 20.33
CA ALA A 51 40.19 -10.75 20.65
C ALA A 51 40.37 -11.75 19.50
N GLN A 52 41.46 -12.50 19.56
CA GLN A 52 41.61 -13.75 18.78
C GLN A 52 40.77 -14.86 19.36
N SER A 53 40.11 -15.60 18.45
CA SER A 53 39.60 -16.96 18.54
C SER A 53 38.35 -17.24 19.38
N SER A 54 37.23 -17.36 18.67
CA SER A 54 36.42 -18.59 18.59
C SER A 54 35.21 -18.34 17.67
N GLY A 55 35.00 -19.28 16.75
CA GLY A 55 34.20 -19.17 15.56
C GLY A 55 32.76 -18.78 15.76
N THR A 56 32.35 -17.79 15.00
CA THR A 56 30.99 -17.60 14.45
C THR A 56 31.09 -16.74 13.20
N LEU A 57 30.37 -17.13 12.18
CA LEU A 57 30.34 -16.61 10.82
C LEU A 57 30.22 -15.07 10.74
N ASN A 58 31.34 -14.38 10.60
CA ASN A 58 31.36 -13.05 10.02
C ASN A 58 31.39 -13.19 8.49
N PRO A 59 30.56 -12.48 7.72
CA PRO A 59 30.76 -12.40 6.29
C PRO A 59 32.14 -11.80 6.07
N SER A 60 33.04 -12.61 5.48
CA SER A 60 34.40 -12.25 5.18
C SER A 60 34.48 -10.94 4.43
N VAL A 61 34.91 -9.88 5.09
CA VAL A 61 35.57 -8.77 4.42
C VAL A 61 36.83 -9.36 3.83
N GLN A 62 36.79 -9.74 2.55
CA GLN A 62 37.96 -10.14 1.81
C GLN A 62 39.02 -9.05 2.00
N GLY A 63 40.19 -9.41 2.49
CA GLY A 63 41.28 -8.51 2.79
C GLY A 63 41.73 -7.73 1.56
N GLY A 64 41.07 -6.62 1.31
CA GLY A 64 41.51 -5.59 0.38
C GLY A 64 42.47 -4.67 1.11
N SER A 65 43.55 -4.25 0.46
CA SER A 65 44.39 -3.15 0.91
C SER A 65 43.50 -1.92 1.23
N ALA A 66 43.91 -1.09 2.20
CA ALA A 66 43.22 0.14 2.52
C ALA A 66 42.96 0.94 1.24
N PRO A 67 41.77 1.61 1.12
CA PRO A 67 41.47 2.40 -0.06
C PRO A 67 42.55 3.46 -0.32
N ASP A 68 43.09 3.48 -1.55
CA ASP A 68 44.09 4.45 -1.98
C ASP A 68 43.40 5.65 -2.66
N PRO A 69 43.48 6.87 -2.09
CA PRO A 69 42.88 8.05 -2.69
C PRO A 69 43.50 8.43 -4.05
N ASN A 70 44.75 8.02 -4.30
CA ASN A 70 45.44 8.30 -5.58
C ASN A 70 44.83 7.61 -6.78
N LYS A 71 44.00 6.57 -6.57
CA LYS A 71 43.26 5.92 -7.66
C LYS A 71 42.35 6.91 -8.40
N TYR A 72 41.88 7.95 -7.71
CA TYR A 72 40.99 8.96 -8.31
C TYR A 72 41.71 9.94 -9.23
N ASN A 73 43.04 10.07 -9.14
CA ASN A 73 43.85 10.90 -10.05
C ASN A 73 43.89 10.34 -11.49
N LYS A 74 43.62 9.03 -11.65
CA LYS A 74 43.72 8.32 -12.94
C LYS A 74 42.35 7.89 -13.49
N ASN A 75 41.30 8.00 -12.70
CA ASN A 75 39.96 7.58 -13.08
C ASN A 75 39.13 8.75 -13.58
N ASP A 76 38.41 8.55 -14.67
CA ASP A 76 37.35 9.47 -15.09
C ASP A 76 36.26 9.49 -14.02
N MET A 77 36.17 10.58 -13.30
CA MET A 77 35.17 10.79 -12.23
C MET A 77 33.74 10.97 -12.78
N ALA A 78 33.59 11.10 -14.09
CA ALA A 78 32.27 11.22 -14.73
C ALA A 78 31.49 9.89 -14.70
N PHE A 79 32.12 8.77 -14.34
CA PHE A 79 31.52 7.42 -14.25
C PHE A 79 30.77 6.97 -15.52
N HIS A 80 31.08 7.60 -16.68
CA HIS A 80 30.47 7.25 -17.94
C HIS A 80 30.93 5.85 -18.40
N GLY A 81 29.99 4.91 -18.48
CA GLY A 81 30.14 3.67 -19.19
C GLY A 81 30.95 2.58 -18.49
N ARG A 82 31.28 2.65 -17.19
CA ARG A 82 32.17 1.68 -16.55
C ARG A 82 31.51 0.54 -15.78
N SER A 83 30.23 0.58 -15.53
CA SER A 83 29.58 -0.62 -15.00
C SER A 83 28.14 -0.68 -15.49
N SER A 84 27.85 -1.69 -16.28
CA SER A 84 26.51 -2.24 -16.29
C SER A 84 26.10 -2.50 -14.84
N TRP A 85 24.92 -2.07 -14.45
CA TRP A 85 24.37 -2.40 -13.13
C TRP A 85 24.39 -3.91 -12.96
N ALA A 86 25.09 -4.41 -11.91
CA ALA A 86 25.33 -5.84 -11.75
C ALA A 86 24.03 -6.56 -11.34
N PRO A 87 23.73 -7.75 -11.92
CA PRO A 87 22.51 -8.51 -11.59
C PRO A 87 22.35 -8.82 -10.09
N GLU A 88 23.46 -8.96 -9.36
CA GLU A 88 23.45 -9.19 -7.91
C GLU A 88 22.93 -7.98 -7.16
N LYS A 89 23.23 -6.75 -7.62
CA LYS A 89 22.69 -5.52 -7.06
C LYS A 89 21.21 -5.36 -7.37
N GLU A 90 20.80 -5.75 -8.57
CA GLU A 90 19.41 -5.77 -8.98
C GLU A 90 18.56 -6.64 -8.05
N LYS A 91 19.01 -7.86 -7.74
CA LYS A 91 18.34 -8.77 -6.80
C LYS A 91 18.15 -8.18 -5.40
N ILE A 92 19.10 -7.36 -4.94
CA ILE A 92 18.97 -6.70 -3.63
C ILE A 92 17.82 -5.69 -3.65
N LEU A 93 17.68 -4.91 -4.73
CA LEU A 93 16.60 -3.94 -4.86
C LEU A 93 15.24 -4.60 -5.01
N PHE A 94 15.15 -5.71 -5.74
CA PHE A 94 13.93 -6.48 -5.91
C PHE A 94 13.56 -7.35 -4.70
N GLY A 95 14.45 -7.54 -3.72
CA GLY A 95 14.23 -8.46 -2.60
C GLY A 95 12.85 -8.37 -1.94
N PRO A 96 12.39 -7.20 -1.47
CA PRO A 96 11.04 -7.05 -0.91
C PRO A 96 9.92 -7.35 -1.91
N TYR A 97 10.10 -6.96 -3.18
CA TYR A 97 9.14 -7.22 -4.24
C TYR A 97 9.04 -8.71 -4.56
N ASP A 98 10.18 -9.38 -4.79
CA ASP A 98 10.25 -10.80 -5.11
C ASP A 98 9.66 -11.66 -3.97
N TYR A 99 9.88 -11.25 -2.72
CA TYR A 99 9.28 -11.91 -1.57
C TYR A 99 7.75 -11.92 -1.64
N LEU A 100 7.13 -10.80 -1.95
CA LEU A 100 5.67 -10.72 -2.05
C LEU A 100 5.15 -11.38 -3.33
N GLU A 101 5.86 -11.25 -4.45
CA GLU A 101 5.49 -11.86 -5.74
C GLU A 101 5.55 -13.40 -5.71
N ALA A 102 6.46 -13.97 -4.92
CA ALA A 102 6.54 -15.43 -4.71
C ALA A 102 5.29 -16.01 -4.02
N HIS A 103 4.44 -15.16 -3.43
CA HIS A 103 3.22 -15.56 -2.74
C HIS A 103 1.99 -14.88 -3.37
N PRO A 104 1.58 -15.32 -4.58
CA PRO A 104 0.51 -14.68 -5.33
C PRO A 104 -0.84 -14.81 -4.60
N GLY A 105 -1.70 -13.79 -4.76
CA GLY A 105 -3.09 -13.81 -4.31
C GLY A 105 -4.02 -14.51 -5.32
N LYS A 106 -5.32 -14.19 -5.24
CA LYS A 106 -6.37 -14.78 -6.11
C LYS A 106 -6.28 -14.35 -7.59
N ASP A 107 -5.35 -13.50 -7.96
CA ASP A 107 -5.05 -13.00 -9.33
C ASP A 107 -6.28 -12.50 -10.11
N ILE A 108 -7.19 -11.81 -9.42
CA ILE A 108 -8.43 -11.29 -10.01
C ILE A 108 -8.13 -10.28 -11.12
N ARG A 109 -7.05 -9.51 -11.01
CA ARG A 109 -6.66 -8.50 -12.02
C ARG A 109 -6.34 -9.14 -13.36
N LYS A 110 -5.57 -10.22 -13.36
CA LYS A 110 -5.26 -10.96 -14.58
C LYS A 110 -6.51 -11.59 -15.20
N GLN A 111 -7.41 -12.13 -14.35
CA GLN A 111 -8.69 -12.65 -14.81
C GLN A 111 -9.55 -11.54 -15.44
N LEU A 112 -9.58 -10.33 -14.85
CA LEU A 112 -10.31 -9.19 -15.41
C LEU A 112 -9.70 -8.72 -16.73
N ILE A 113 -8.37 -8.58 -16.82
CA ILE A 113 -7.69 -8.22 -18.08
C ILE A 113 -8.08 -9.22 -19.18
N ALA A 114 -8.04 -10.52 -18.90
CA ALA A 114 -8.44 -11.54 -19.86
C ALA A 114 -9.91 -11.42 -20.26
N ALA A 115 -10.81 -11.16 -19.30
CA ALA A 115 -12.24 -11.01 -19.55
C ALA A 115 -12.56 -9.75 -20.39
N PHE A 116 -11.93 -8.61 -20.08
CA PHE A 116 -12.09 -7.39 -20.89
C PHE A 116 -11.50 -7.53 -22.28
N ASN A 117 -10.50 -8.40 -22.45
CA ASN A 117 -9.88 -8.62 -23.76
C ASN A 117 -10.83 -9.30 -24.77
N GLU A 118 -11.88 -9.96 -24.32
CA GLU A 118 -12.93 -10.47 -25.23
C GLU A 118 -13.62 -9.35 -26.01
N TRP A 119 -13.76 -8.16 -25.41
CA TRP A 119 -14.32 -6.99 -26.06
C TRP A 119 -13.29 -6.15 -26.81
N LEU A 120 -12.08 -6.02 -26.22
CA LEU A 120 -11.07 -5.04 -26.66
C LEU A 120 -10.11 -5.59 -27.71
N GLU A 121 -9.97 -6.91 -27.80
CA GLU A 121 -9.17 -7.59 -28.84
C GLU A 121 -7.77 -7.00 -29.00
N VAL A 122 -7.10 -6.77 -27.85
CA VAL A 122 -5.75 -6.21 -27.77
C VAL A 122 -4.74 -7.21 -28.34
N PRO A 123 -3.74 -6.78 -29.12
CA PRO A 123 -2.68 -7.64 -29.60
C PRO A 123 -1.98 -8.39 -28.44
N PRO A 124 -1.66 -9.69 -28.60
CA PRO A 124 -1.07 -10.50 -27.52
C PRO A 124 0.20 -9.87 -26.92
N GLU A 125 1.06 -9.27 -27.72
CA GLU A 125 2.29 -8.62 -27.28
C GLU A 125 2.00 -7.40 -26.38
N SER A 126 1.06 -6.55 -26.76
CA SER A 126 0.63 -5.42 -25.94
C SER A 126 -0.08 -5.89 -24.66
N LEU A 127 -0.90 -6.96 -24.75
CA LEU A 127 -1.60 -7.52 -23.60
C LEU A 127 -0.62 -8.07 -22.56
N GLU A 128 0.46 -8.71 -22.98
CA GLU A 128 1.52 -9.21 -22.09
C GLU A 128 2.19 -8.05 -21.33
N VAL A 129 2.58 -6.99 -22.04
CA VAL A 129 3.18 -5.80 -21.44
C VAL A 129 2.21 -5.18 -20.40
N ILE A 130 0.95 -4.96 -20.77
CA ILE A 130 -0.06 -4.38 -19.89
C ILE A 130 -0.25 -5.24 -18.64
N THR A 131 -0.39 -6.56 -18.81
CA THR A 131 -0.57 -7.50 -17.69
C THR A 131 0.62 -7.43 -16.72
N LYS A 132 1.83 -7.39 -17.25
CA LYS A 132 3.07 -7.29 -16.47
C LYS A 132 3.15 -5.95 -15.73
N VAL A 133 2.91 -4.83 -16.40
CA VAL A 133 2.90 -3.49 -15.78
C VAL A 133 1.90 -3.41 -14.63
N VAL A 134 0.67 -3.87 -14.84
CA VAL A 134 -0.38 -3.88 -13.82
C VAL A 134 0.00 -4.78 -12.64
N GLY A 135 0.62 -5.94 -12.89
CA GLY A 135 1.14 -6.83 -11.86
C GLY A 135 2.24 -6.17 -11.01
N MET A 136 3.21 -5.55 -11.66
CA MET A 136 4.30 -4.83 -10.98
C MET A 136 3.77 -3.71 -10.10
N LEU A 137 2.88 -2.88 -10.62
CA LEU A 137 2.27 -1.78 -9.87
C LEU A 137 1.44 -2.28 -8.69
N HIS A 138 0.70 -3.36 -8.88
CA HIS A 138 -0.07 -3.94 -7.78
C HIS A 138 0.82 -4.43 -6.64
N THR A 139 1.85 -5.22 -6.94
CA THR A 139 2.75 -5.74 -5.90
C THR A 139 3.52 -4.61 -5.22
N ALA A 140 3.97 -3.61 -5.98
CA ALA A 140 4.62 -2.42 -5.42
C ALA A 140 3.68 -1.61 -4.52
N SER A 141 2.40 -1.42 -4.92
CA SER A 141 1.43 -0.70 -4.09
C SER A 141 1.13 -1.42 -2.77
N LEU A 142 1.09 -2.76 -2.77
CA LEU A 142 0.90 -3.53 -1.54
C LEU A 142 2.08 -3.40 -0.58
N LEU A 143 3.32 -3.29 -1.09
CA LEU A 143 4.50 -3.07 -0.24
C LEU A 143 4.44 -1.74 0.50
N VAL A 144 3.95 -0.68 -0.16
CA VAL A 144 3.80 0.65 0.45
C VAL A 144 2.60 0.67 1.38
N ASP A 145 1.47 0.12 0.97
CA ASP A 145 0.24 0.00 1.74
C ASP A 145 0.51 -0.70 3.09
N ASP A 146 1.22 -1.84 3.09
CA ASP A 146 1.61 -2.56 4.31
C ASP A 146 2.44 -1.70 5.28
N VAL A 147 3.29 -0.81 4.77
CA VAL A 147 4.08 0.13 5.59
C VAL A 147 3.19 1.24 6.14
N GLU A 148 2.34 1.83 5.30
CA GLU A 148 1.45 2.94 5.66
C GLU A 148 0.39 2.52 6.68
N ASP A 149 -0.09 1.27 6.58
CA ASP A 149 -1.09 0.70 7.48
C ASP A 149 -0.47 0.03 8.71
N SER A 150 0.86 -0.08 8.79
CA SER A 150 1.58 -0.82 9.83
C SER A 150 1.10 -2.27 9.95
N SER A 151 0.74 -2.88 8.82
CA SER A 151 0.24 -4.26 8.75
C SER A 151 1.27 -5.25 9.28
N LEU A 152 0.80 -6.34 9.88
CA LEU A 152 1.67 -7.41 10.39
C LEU A 152 1.75 -8.60 9.45
N LEU A 153 0.64 -8.89 8.77
CA LEU A 153 0.50 -10.04 7.87
C LEU A 153 -0.04 -9.63 6.51
N ARG A 154 0.47 -10.27 5.47
CA ARG A 154 -0.06 -10.23 4.10
C ARG A 154 -0.15 -11.65 3.57
N ARG A 155 -1.36 -12.10 3.24
CA ARG A 155 -1.61 -13.48 2.73
C ARG A 155 -1.16 -14.57 3.73
N GLY A 156 -1.29 -14.31 5.03
CA GLY A 156 -0.88 -15.22 6.10
C GLY A 156 0.61 -15.26 6.41
N LEU A 157 1.41 -14.42 5.74
CA LEU A 157 2.85 -14.30 5.95
C LEU A 157 3.22 -12.93 6.52
N PRO A 158 4.36 -12.82 7.24
CA PRO A 158 4.87 -11.53 7.69
C PRO A 158 5.03 -10.56 6.51
N VAL A 159 4.67 -9.29 6.71
CA VAL A 159 4.84 -8.25 5.68
C VAL A 159 6.31 -8.00 5.36
N ALA A 160 6.61 -7.55 4.12
CA ALA A 160 7.97 -7.36 3.65
C ALA A 160 8.79 -6.40 4.54
N HIS A 161 8.19 -5.32 5.05
CA HIS A 161 8.91 -4.37 5.88
C HIS A 161 9.35 -4.93 7.25
N SER A 162 8.70 -5.98 7.75
CA SER A 162 9.13 -6.71 8.96
C SER A 162 10.37 -7.58 8.72
N ILE A 163 10.63 -7.98 7.46
CA ILE A 163 11.76 -8.83 7.08
C ILE A 163 12.94 -7.99 6.57
N PHE A 164 12.69 -7.08 5.64
CA PHE A 164 13.72 -6.29 4.95
C PHE A 164 13.94 -4.91 5.57
N GLY A 165 13.06 -4.48 6.47
CA GLY A 165 13.02 -3.14 7.03
C GLY A 165 12.27 -2.15 6.16
N THR A 166 11.68 -1.12 6.80
CA THR A 166 10.84 -0.11 6.15
C THR A 166 11.57 0.62 5.02
N ALA A 167 12.82 1.04 5.24
CA ALA A 167 13.58 1.82 4.26
C ALA A 167 13.82 1.03 2.94
N GLN A 168 14.20 -0.26 3.04
CA GLN A 168 14.41 -1.09 1.86
C GLN A 168 13.09 -1.39 1.14
N THR A 169 12.01 -1.63 1.88
CA THR A 169 10.69 -1.89 1.32
C THR A 169 10.15 -0.70 0.54
N ILE A 170 10.23 0.51 1.10
CA ILE A 170 9.84 1.75 0.40
C ILE A 170 10.68 1.96 -0.86
N ASN A 171 12.00 1.80 -0.76
CA ASN A 171 12.88 1.98 -1.91
C ASN A 171 12.61 0.95 -3.01
N SER A 172 12.39 -0.32 -2.65
CA SER A 172 12.05 -1.40 -3.58
C SER A 172 10.74 -1.09 -4.32
N ALA A 173 9.68 -0.70 -3.60
CA ALA A 173 8.40 -0.35 -4.20
C ALA A 173 8.54 0.81 -5.19
N ASN A 174 9.20 1.90 -4.78
CA ASN A 174 9.45 3.05 -5.66
C ASN A 174 10.26 2.64 -6.91
N TYR A 175 11.28 1.81 -6.74
CA TYR A 175 12.08 1.30 -7.85
C TYR A 175 11.20 0.53 -8.85
N VAL A 176 10.32 -0.33 -8.35
CA VAL A 176 9.42 -1.12 -9.20
C VAL A 176 8.41 -0.24 -9.94
N TYR A 177 7.94 0.88 -9.35
CA TYR A 177 7.11 1.84 -10.10
C TYR A 177 7.81 2.35 -11.36
N PHE A 178 9.11 2.67 -11.27
CA PHE A 178 9.88 3.11 -12.44
C PHE A 178 10.21 1.96 -13.40
N CYS A 179 10.44 0.76 -12.89
CA CYS A 179 10.59 -0.43 -13.74
C CYS A 179 9.29 -0.73 -14.53
N ALA A 180 8.13 -0.54 -13.90
CA ALA A 180 6.84 -0.67 -14.59
C ALA A 180 6.67 0.38 -15.69
N LEU A 181 7.10 1.63 -15.45
CA LEU A 181 7.11 2.67 -16.49
C LEU A 181 8.06 2.32 -17.64
N GLN A 182 9.23 1.77 -17.33
CA GLN A 182 10.17 1.30 -18.36
C GLN A 182 9.58 0.15 -19.18
N GLU A 183 8.89 -0.79 -18.54
CA GLU A 183 8.19 -1.88 -19.24
C GLU A 183 7.09 -1.33 -20.16
N LEU A 184 6.31 -0.36 -19.68
CA LEU A 184 5.22 0.29 -20.43
C LEU A 184 5.71 0.93 -21.74
N GLN A 185 6.94 1.46 -21.77
CA GLN A 185 7.52 2.07 -22.98
C GLN A 185 7.63 1.10 -24.16
N LYS A 186 7.60 -0.21 -23.92
CA LYS A 186 7.61 -1.23 -24.98
C LYS A 186 6.37 -1.17 -25.87
N LEU A 187 5.26 -0.59 -25.40
CA LEU A 187 4.06 -0.36 -26.21
C LEU A 187 4.31 0.63 -27.36
N ASN A 188 5.35 1.47 -27.25
CA ASN A 188 5.66 2.52 -28.22
C ASN A 188 4.47 3.47 -28.51
N ASN A 189 3.57 3.62 -27.54
CA ASN A 189 2.38 4.45 -27.62
C ASN A 189 2.49 5.62 -26.62
N PRO A 190 2.62 6.87 -27.07
CA PRO A 190 2.73 8.03 -26.17
C PRO A 190 1.52 8.20 -25.24
N GLN A 191 0.31 7.77 -25.66
CA GLN A 191 -0.89 7.83 -24.84
C GLN A 191 -0.78 6.93 -23.61
N ALA A 192 -0.04 5.83 -23.68
CA ALA A 192 0.17 4.93 -22.56
C ALA A 192 0.86 5.62 -21.38
N ILE A 193 1.82 6.52 -21.63
CA ILE A 193 2.51 7.29 -20.59
C ILE A 193 1.55 8.28 -19.93
N THR A 194 0.71 8.94 -20.69
CA THR A 194 -0.32 9.86 -20.17
C THR A 194 -1.29 9.11 -19.27
N ILE A 195 -1.83 7.98 -19.71
CA ILE A 195 -2.74 7.13 -18.94
C ILE A 195 -2.07 6.65 -17.65
N TYR A 196 -0.83 6.18 -17.74
CA TYR A 196 -0.06 5.74 -16.59
C TYR A 196 0.08 6.85 -15.54
N THR A 197 0.47 8.04 -15.98
CA THR A 197 0.68 9.18 -15.08
C THR A 197 -0.63 9.62 -14.42
N GLU A 198 -1.71 9.75 -15.17
CA GLU A 198 -3.03 10.13 -14.65
C GLU A 198 -3.53 9.14 -13.60
N GLU A 199 -3.47 7.84 -13.89
CA GLU A 199 -4.02 6.83 -12.99
C GLU A 199 -3.15 6.62 -11.75
N LEU A 200 -1.83 6.78 -11.85
CA LEU A 200 -0.98 6.76 -10.65
C LEU A 200 -1.20 7.99 -9.77
N LEU A 201 -1.40 9.17 -10.36
CA LEU A 201 -1.80 10.35 -9.58
C LEU A 201 -3.14 10.11 -8.87
N ASN A 202 -4.11 9.53 -9.55
CA ASN A 202 -5.41 9.20 -8.94
C ASN A 202 -5.26 8.18 -7.81
N LEU A 203 -4.46 7.12 -8.01
CA LEU A 203 -4.17 6.13 -6.98
C LEU A 203 -3.62 6.79 -5.70
N HIS A 204 -2.61 7.66 -5.84
CA HIS A 204 -2.02 8.35 -4.70
C HIS A 204 -2.96 9.39 -4.07
N ARG A 205 -3.84 10.05 -4.86
CA ARG A 205 -4.90 10.90 -4.32
C ARG A 205 -5.86 10.11 -3.46
N GLY A 206 -6.31 8.94 -3.94
CA GLY A 206 -7.17 8.05 -3.18
C GLY A 206 -6.50 7.57 -1.88
N GLN A 207 -5.28 7.06 -1.97
CA GLN A 207 -4.51 6.62 -0.80
C GLN A 207 -4.30 7.77 0.20
N GLY A 208 -3.93 8.95 -0.29
CA GLY A 208 -3.71 10.12 0.57
C GLY A 208 -4.95 10.56 1.33
N MET A 209 -6.14 10.48 0.73
CA MET A 209 -7.40 10.81 1.41
C MET A 209 -7.78 9.74 2.44
N ASP A 210 -7.60 8.46 2.12
CA ASP A 210 -7.83 7.36 3.07
C ASP A 210 -6.96 7.52 4.33
N LEU A 211 -5.65 7.75 4.15
CA LEU A 211 -4.71 8.03 5.24
C LEU A 211 -5.09 9.28 6.03
N PHE A 212 -5.45 10.36 5.36
CA PHE A 212 -5.82 11.62 6.01
C PHE A 212 -7.04 11.46 6.93
N TRP A 213 -8.10 10.81 6.44
CA TRP A 213 -9.31 10.60 7.26
C TRP A 213 -9.03 9.72 8.47
N ARG A 214 -8.25 8.67 8.28
CA ARG A 214 -7.80 7.78 9.35
C ARG A 214 -7.03 8.53 10.43
N ASP A 215 -6.02 9.30 10.03
CA ASP A 215 -5.10 9.95 10.95
C ASP A 215 -5.71 11.19 11.63
N SER A 216 -6.62 11.89 10.92
CA SER A 216 -7.40 13.01 11.48
C SER A 216 -8.67 12.56 12.22
N LEU A 217 -8.99 11.27 12.21
CA LEU A 217 -10.24 10.68 12.75
C LEU A 217 -11.50 11.40 12.19
N THR A 218 -11.48 11.70 10.90
CA THR A 218 -12.55 12.39 10.20
C THR A 218 -13.36 11.41 9.37
N CYS A 219 -14.62 11.14 9.76
CA CYS A 219 -15.48 10.25 9.00
C CYS A 219 -15.91 10.90 7.67
N PRO A 220 -15.53 10.35 6.50
CA PRO A 220 -15.92 10.91 5.20
C PRO A 220 -17.42 10.75 4.94
N THR A 221 -17.93 11.43 3.91
CA THR A 221 -19.25 11.12 3.34
C THR A 221 -19.16 9.83 2.50
N GLU A 222 -20.31 9.23 2.18
CA GLU A 222 -20.31 8.09 1.25
C GLU A 222 -19.81 8.50 -0.14
N ASP A 223 -20.13 9.70 -0.61
CA ASP A 223 -19.65 10.21 -1.90
C ASP A 223 -18.13 10.41 -1.89
N ASP A 224 -17.56 10.99 -0.82
CA ASP A 224 -16.11 11.12 -0.65
C ASP A 224 -15.42 9.74 -0.61
N TYR A 225 -16.03 8.78 0.10
CA TYR A 225 -15.53 7.41 0.14
C TYR A 225 -15.56 6.75 -1.24
N LEU A 226 -16.64 6.89 -2.00
CA LEU A 226 -16.75 6.33 -3.36
C LEU A 226 -15.73 6.97 -4.31
N GLU A 227 -15.47 8.29 -4.20
CA GLU A 227 -14.42 8.97 -4.95
C GLU A 227 -13.03 8.40 -4.58
N MET A 228 -12.74 8.27 -3.29
CA MET A 228 -11.49 7.71 -2.81
C MET A 228 -11.28 6.28 -3.32
N VAL A 229 -12.29 5.44 -3.21
CA VAL A 229 -12.25 4.05 -3.69
C VAL A 229 -12.07 3.96 -5.20
N GLY A 230 -12.78 4.80 -5.96
CA GLY A 230 -12.63 4.93 -7.41
C GLY A 230 -11.21 5.30 -7.81
N ASN A 231 -10.50 6.04 -6.97
CA ASN A 231 -9.11 6.44 -7.18
C ASN A 231 -8.10 5.39 -6.65
N LYS A 232 -8.20 4.97 -5.39
CA LYS A 232 -7.28 4.03 -4.74
C LYS A 232 -7.39 2.63 -5.37
N THR A 233 -8.54 2.00 -5.28
CA THR A 233 -8.76 0.61 -5.73
C THR A 233 -9.13 0.55 -7.21
N GLY A 234 -10.04 1.41 -7.66
CA GLY A 234 -10.47 1.49 -9.04
C GLY A 234 -9.39 1.94 -10.01
N GLY A 235 -8.45 2.80 -9.56
CA GLY A 235 -7.40 3.37 -10.38
C GLY A 235 -6.56 2.33 -11.13
N LEU A 236 -6.17 1.24 -10.45
CA LEU A 236 -5.35 0.22 -11.09
C LEU A 236 -6.15 -0.65 -12.09
N PHE A 237 -7.41 -0.92 -11.82
CA PHE A 237 -8.31 -1.60 -12.78
C PHE A 237 -8.56 -0.69 -14.00
N ARG A 238 -8.80 0.58 -13.77
CA ARG A 238 -9.02 1.59 -14.82
C ARG A 238 -7.77 1.80 -15.65
N LEU A 239 -6.58 1.80 -15.05
CA LEU A 239 -5.30 1.83 -15.76
C LEU A 239 -5.22 0.69 -16.77
N ALA A 240 -5.48 -0.54 -16.32
CA ALA A 240 -5.43 -1.72 -17.19
C ALA A 240 -6.36 -1.55 -18.41
N VAL A 241 -7.64 -1.21 -18.17
CA VAL A 241 -8.64 -1.06 -19.24
C VAL A 241 -8.31 0.10 -20.17
N LYS A 242 -7.89 1.27 -19.66
CA LYS A 242 -7.48 2.40 -20.50
C LYS A 242 -6.27 2.07 -21.37
N LEU A 243 -5.26 1.37 -20.85
CA LEU A 243 -4.12 0.91 -21.64
C LEU A 243 -4.56 -0.10 -22.70
N MET A 244 -5.45 -1.02 -22.37
CA MET A 244 -6.03 -1.96 -23.33
C MET A 244 -6.81 -1.23 -24.42
N GLN A 245 -7.61 -0.22 -24.09
CA GLN A 245 -8.34 0.59 -25.06
C GLN A 245 -7.40 1.37 -25.98
N ALA A 246 -6.28 1.87 -25.46
CA ALA A 246 -5.28 2.58 -26.26
C ALA A 246 -4.55 1.68 -27.28
N GLU A 247 -4.49 0.37 -27.01
CA GLU A 247 -3.89 -0.66 -27.90
C GLU A 247 -4.94 -1.46 -28.68
N SER A 248 -6.22 -1.25 -28.39
CA SER A 248 -7.34 -1.98 -29.00
C SER A 248 -7.60 -1.54 -30.43
N LYS A 249 -8.08 -2.48 -31.24
CA LYS A 249 -8.63 -2.22 -32.58
C LYS A 249 -10.11 -1.88 -32.57
N THR A 250 -10.77 -2.01 -31.41
CA THR A 250 -12.19 -1.72 -31.24
C THR A 250 -12.39 -0.36 -30.56
N SER A 251 -13.54 0.27 -30.77
CA SER A 251 -13.88 1.58 -30.18
C SER A 251 -14.79 1.46 -28.93
N ARG A 252 -14.81 0.28 -28.28
CA ARG A 252 -15.68 0.04 -27.12
C ARG A 252 -15.14 0.74 -25.89
N ASP A 253 -15.99 1.50 -25.18
CA ASP A 253 -15.63 2.13 -23.90
C ASP A 253 -16.03 1.22 -22.73
N CYS A 254 -15.04 0.57 -22.14
CA CYS A 254 -15.20 -0.29 -20.97
C CYS A 254 -14.92 0.42 -19.63
N VAL A 255 -14.57 1.72 -19.64
CA VAL A 255 -14.22 2.49 -18.44
C VAL A 255 -15.41 2.59 -17.46
N PRO A 256 -16.66 2.87 -17.88
CA PRO A 256 -17.79 2.89 -16.95
C PRO A 256 -17.99 1.58 -16.21
N LEU A 257 -17.83 0.46 -16.91
CA LEU A 257 -17.97 -0.89 -16.33
C LEU A 257 -16.85 -1.17 -15.32
N VAL A 258 -15.59 -0.92 -15.66
CA VAL A 258 -14.47 -1.20 -14.76
C VAL A 258 -14.48 -0.31 -13.52
N ASN A 259 -15.00 0.91 -13.60
CA ASN A 259 -15.18 1.78 -12.44
C ASN A 259 -16.16 1.19 -11.42
N LEU A 260 -17.31 0.68 -11.89
CA LEU A 260 -18.28 0.01 -11.01
C LEU A 260 -17.70 -1.26 -10.37
N ILE A 261 -16.96 -2.05 -11.15
CA ILE A 261 -16.30 -3.26 -10.63
C ILE A 261 -15.31 -2.90 -9.51
N GLY A 262 -14.53 -1.83 -9.67
CA GLY A 262 -13.59 -1.35 -8.64
C GLY A 262 -14.29 -0.97 -7.34
N ILE A 263 -15.43 -0.28 -7.42
CA ILE A 263 -16.26 0.10 -6.26
C ILE A 263 -16.84 -1.15 -5.58
N ILE A 264 -17.44 -2.06 -6.34
CA ILE A 264 -17.99 -3.32 -5.81
C ILE A 264 -16.90 -4.12 -5.11
N PHE A 265 -15.72 -4.21 -5.72
CA PHE A 265 -14.59 -4.93 -5.17
C PHE A 265 -14.21 -4.41 -3.78
N GLN A 266 -14.10 -3.08 -3.61
CA GLN A 266 -13.71 -2.50 -2.33
C GLN A 266 -14.82 -2.59 -1.28
N ILE A 267 -16.06 -2.24 -1.60
CA ILE A 267 -17.19 -2.34 -0.64
C ILE A 267 -17.34 -3.79 -0.14
N ARG A 268 -17.14 -4.76 -1.04
CA ARG A 268 -17.15 -6.18 -0.67
C ARG A 268 -15.97 -6.54 0.24
N ASP A 269 -14.77 -6.05 -0.06
CA ASP A 269 -13.57 -6.28 0.76
C ASP A 269 -13.79 -5.74 2.19
N ASP A 270 -14.27 -4.50 2.31
CA ASP A 270 -14.63 -3.86 3.56
C ASP A 270 -15.70 -4.65 4.35
N TYR A 271 -16.74 -5.13 3.64
CA TYR A 271 -17.77 -5.98 4.24
C TYR A 271 -17.19 -7.29 4.78
N GLN A 272 -16.36 -7.97 3.98
CA GLN A 272 -15.78 -9.26 4.37
C GLN A 272 -14.74 -9.13 5.48
N ASN A 273 -13.98 -8.05 5.52
CA ASN A 273 -13.05 -7.76 6.61
C ASN A 273 -13.74 -7.81 7.98
N LEU A 274 -14.96 -7.29 8.06
CA LEU A 274 -15.71 -7.17 9.32
C LEU A 274 -16.67 -8.34 9.58
N SER A 275 -17.05 -9.14 8.57
CA SER A 275 -18.08 -10.16 8.69
C SER A 275 -17.63 -11.59 8.46
N SER A 276 -16.46 -11.82 7.82
CA SER A 276 -16.02 -13.17 7.44
C SER A 276 -14.95 -13.75 8.34
N PRO A 277 -15.20 -14.92 8.98
CA PRO A 277 -14.17 -15.64 9.74
C PRO A 277 -12.99 -16.11 8.89
N GLU A 278 -13.20 -16.41 7.61
CA GLU A 278 -12.14 -16.85 6.69
C GLU A 278 -11.18 -15.72 6.34
N TYR A 279 -11.68 -14.47 6.31
CA TYR A 279 -10.86 -13.28 6.07
C TYR A 279 -9.87 -13.06 7.21
N SER A 280 -10.31 -13.36 8.44
CA SER A 280 -9.51 -13.23 9.66
C SER A 280 -8.24 -14.11 9.66
N GLN A 281 -8.22 -15.23 8.95
CA GLN A 281 -7.05 -16.12 8.86
C GLN A 281 -5.93 -15.55 7.98
N ASN A 282 -6.25 -14.69 7.01
CA ASN A 282 -5.31 -14.17 6.03
C ASN A 282 -4.72 -12.80 6.39
N LYS A 283 -5.47 -11.97 7.10
CA LYS A 283 -5.09 -10.59 7.44
C LYS A 283 -5.20 -10.29 8.95
N GLY A 284 -5.99 -11.01 9.71
CA GLY A 284 -6.34 -10.70 11.09
C GLY A 284 -7.84 -10.43 11.27
N LEU A 285 -8.34 -10.56 12.50
CA LEU A 285 -9.75 -10.32 12.83
C LEU A 285 -10.06 -8.82 12.75
N CYS A 286 -10.98 -8.43 11.84
CA CYS A 286 -11.44 -7.03 11.69
C CYS A 286 -10.26 -6.04 11.64
N GLU A 287 -9.35 -6.24 10.68
CA GLU A 287 -8.12 -5.45 10.56
C GLU A 287 -8.41 -3.96 10.34
N ASP A 288 -9.47 -3.62 9.59
CA ASP A 288 -9.93 -2.23 9.39
C ASP A 288 -10.12 -1.48 10.73
N LEU A 289 -10.56 -2.16 11.79
CA LEU A 289 -10.67 -1.56 13.14
C LEU A 289 -9.30 -1.34 13.77
N THR A 290 -8.36 -2.27 13.59
CA THR A 290 -6.99 -2.16 14.10
C THR A 290 -6.21 -1.06 13.38
N GLU A 291 -6.42 -0.91 12.08
CA GLU A 291 -5.85 0.18 11.28
C GLU A 291 -6.47 1.54 11.62
N GLY A 292 -7.70 1.53 12.14
CA GLY A 292 -8.50 2.74 12.37
C GLY A 292 -9.13 3.28 11.08
N LYS A 293 -9.33 2.43 10.07
CA LYS A 293 -9.81 2.78 8.74
C LYS A 293 -11.32 3.02 8.73
N PHE A 294 -11.76 4.02 7.96
CA PHE A 294 -13.16 4.28 7.67
C PHE A 294 -13.64 3.43 6.48
N SER A 295 -13.90 2.13 6.72
CA SER A 295 -14.48 1.25 5.72
C SER A 295 -16.00 1.50 5.55
N PHE A 296 -16.58 1.04 4.45
CA PHE A 296 -17.96 1.35 4.08
C PHE A 296 -18.99 1.03 5.17
N PRO A 297 -18.97 -0.14 5.84
CA PRO A 297 -19.88 -0.43 6.94
C PRO A 297 -19.69 0.51 8.15
N ILE A 298 -18.46 0.89 8.43
CA ILE A 298 -18.09 1.79 9.52
C ILE A 298 -18.66 3.19 9.26
N ILE A 299 -18.46 3.72 8.05
CA ILE A 299 -18.99 5.03 7.64
C ILE A 299 -20.51 5.06 7.78
N HIS A 300 -21.20 4.06 7.24
CA HIS A 300 -22.66 3.97 7.37
C HIS A 300 -23.08 3.96 8.85
N SER A 301 -22.44 3.14 9.68
CA SER A 301 -22.82 3.02 11.10
C SER A 301 -22.64 4.33 11.87
N ILE A 302 -21.54 5.07 11.64
CA ILE A 302 -21.29 6.36 12.25
C ILE A 302 -22.35 7.38 11.80
N ARG A 303 -22.69 7.40 10.51
CA ARG A 303 -23.65 8.34 9.95
C ARG A 303 -25.09 8.01 10.27
N ALA A 304 -25.43 6.75 10.51
CA ALA A 304 -26.74 6.31 10.97
C ALA A 304 -27.03 6.73 12.43
N ALA A 305 -26.00 6.95 13.23
CA ALA A 305 -26.12 7.37 14.63
C ALA A 305 -25.07 8.46 14.97
N PRO A 306 -25.18 9.68 14.41
CA PRO A 306 -24.15 10.71 14.47
C PRO A 306 -23.84 11.21 15.89
N ASP A 307 -24.82 11.13 16.79
CA ASP A 307 -24.66 11.53 18.20
C ASP A 307 -23.93 10.46 19.02
N ASN A 308 -23.73 9.25 18.47
CA ASN A 308 -23.07 8.14 19.17
C ASN A 308 -21.60 8.02 18.74
N LEU A 309 -20.70 8.38 19.63
CA LEU A 309 -19.25 8.40 19.37
C LEU A 309 -18.54 7.06 19.62
N VAL A 310 -19.28 5.97 19.87
CA VAL A 310 -18.68 4.68 20.26
C VAL A 310 -17.71 4.16 19.20
N LEU A 311 -18.13 4.09 17.93
CA LEU A 311 -17.26 3.61 16.84
C LEU A 311 -16.06 4.53 16.60
N LEU A 312 -16.25 5.85 16.65
CA LEU A 312 -15.14 6.80 16.54
C LEU A 312 -14.12 6.61 17.66
N ASN A 313 -14.58 6.37 18.87
CA ASN A 313 -13.69 6.09 20.01
C ASN A 313 -12.97 4.76 19.84
N ILE A 314 -13.60 3.73 19.31
CA ILE A 314 -12.97 2.44 19.02
C ILE A 314 -11.89 2.61 17.94
N LEU A 315 -12.20 3.25 16.82
CA LEU A 315 -11.26 3.53 15.74
C LEU A 315 -10.03 4.31 16.23
N LYS A 316 -10.27 5.32 17.09
CA LYS A 316 -9.19 6.10 17.69
C LYS A 316 -8.21 5.26 18.51
N GLN A 317 -8.68 4.19 19.16
CA GLN A 317 -7.84 3.31 19.97
C GLN A 317 -7.08 2.28 19.13
N LYS A 318 -7.47 2.06 17.86
CA LYS A 318 -6.88 1.03 16.98
C LYS A 318 -6.77 -0.33 17.71
N PRO A 319 -7.89 -0.92 18.16
CA PRO A 319 -7.87 -2.02 19.12
C PRO A 319 -7.33 -3.31 18.52
N ASP A 320 -6.50 -4.02 19.29
CA ASP A 320 -6.15 -5.42 19.05
C ASP A 320 -7.06 -6.40 19.79
N ASP A 321 -7.77 -5.93 20.83
CA ASP A 321 -8.64 -6.74 21.67
C ASP A 321 -9.84 -7.28 20.89
N GLU A 322 -9.96 -8.60 20.83
CA GLU A 322 -11.05 -9.29 20.12
C GLU A 322 -12.44 -8.96 20.66
N GLN A 323 -12.60 -8.71 21.98
CA GLN A 323 -13.90 -8.40 22.56
C GLN A 323 -14.37 -7.02 22.13
N VAL A 324 -13.44 -6.06 22.02
CA VAL A 324 -13.73 -4.73 21.49
C VAL A 324 -14.12 -4.80 20.02
N LYS A 325 -13.42 -5.61 19.23
CA LYS A 325 -13.74 -5.84 17.80
C LYS A 325 -15.12 -6.48 17.64
N LYS A 326 -15.43 -7.53 18.41
CA LYS A 326 -16.76 -8.18 18.42
C LYS A 326 -17.87 -7.22 18.84
N TYR A 327 -17.61 -6.37 19.81
CA TYR A 327 -18.56 -5.34 20.22
C TYR A 327 -18.83 -4.34 19.11
N ALA A 328 -17.79 -3.87 18.40
CA ALA A 328 -17.93 -2.97 17.24
C ALA A 328 -18.75 -3.60 16.11
N VAL A 329 -18.51 -4.88 15.79
CA VAL A 329 -19.28 -5.62 14.78
C VAL A 329 -20.76 -5.72 15.20
N ALA A 330 -21.05 -6.10 16.43
CA ALA A 330 -22.42 -6.17 16.93
C ALA A 330 -23.14 -4.80 16.91
N TYR A 331 -22.40 -3.73 17.19
CA TYR A 331 -22.93 -2.37 17.06
C TYR A 331 -23.27 -2.02 15.61
N MET A 332 -22.40 -2.36 14.65
CA MET A 332 -22.67 -2.17 13.21
C MET A 332 -23.83 -3.01 12.70
N GLU A 333 -24.08 -4.19 13.27
CA GLU A 333 -25.28 -4.98 12.99
C GLU A 333 -26.55 -4.27 13.49
N GLN A 334 -26.53 -3.72 14.71
CA GLN A 334 -27.66 -2.98 15.26
C GLN A 334 -28.02 -1.73 14.47
N THR A 335 -27.04 -1.04 13.87
CA THR A 335 -27.26 0.10 12.98
C THR A 335 -27.69 -0.30 11.57
N GLY A 336 -27.79 -1.61 11.27
CA GLY A 336 -28.17 -2.13 9.96
C GLY A 336 -27.12 -1.98 8.87
N SER A 337 -25.85 -1.72 9.25
CA SER A 337 -24.80 -1.38 8.30
C SER A 337 -24.46 -2.51 7.34
N PHE A 338 -24.46 -3.76 7.80
CA PHE A 338 -24.20 -4.91 6.94
C PHE A 338 -25.34 -5.17 5.95
N GLU A 339 -26.60 -4.97 6.38
CA GLU A 339 -27.74 -5.07 5.46
C GLU A 339 -27.70 -3.98 4.39
N TYR A 340 -27.34 -2.75 4.80
CA TYR A 340 -27.16 -1.64 3.89
C TYR A 340 -26.09 -1.96 2.83
N CYS A 341 -24.92 -2.45 3.25
CA CYS A 341 -23.83 -2.84 2.33
C CYS A 341 -24.31 -3.89 1.31
N ARG A 342 -25.04 -4.92 1.75
CA ARG A 342 -25.59 -5.95 0.84
C ARG A 342 -26.56 -5.34 -0.19
N LYS A 343 -27.44 -4.43 0.23
CA LYS A 343 -28.35 -3.72 -0.68
C LYS A 343 -27.59 -2.89 -1.72
N VAL A 344 -26.56 -2.15 -1.29
CA VAL A 344 -25.73 -1.36 -2.20
C VAL A 344 -25.01 -2.27 -3.20
N LEU A 345 -24.39 -3.35 -2.74
CA LEU A 345 -23.69 -4.31 -3.60
C LEU A 345 -24.62 -4.95 -4.63
N ASN A 346 -25.83 -5.33 -4.22
CA ASN A 346 -26.83 -5.89 -5.14
C ASN A 346 -27.25 -4.83 -6.19
N THR A 347 -27.50 -3.60 -5.77
CA THR A 347 -27.86 -2.50 -6.70
C THR A 347 -26.74 -2.22 -7.71
N LEU A 348 -25.49 -2.17 -7.25
CA LEU A 348 -24.34 -1.99 -8.13
C LEU A 348 -24.13 -3.19 -9.06
N GLY A 349 -24.36 -4.41 -8.56
CA GLY A 349 -24.31 -5.63 -9.36
C GLY A 349 -25.31 -5.65 -10.52
N GLU A 350 -26.56 -5.19 -10.28
CA GLU A 350 -27.55 -5.05 -11.35
C GLU A 350 -27.17 -3.98 -12.39
N ARG A 351 -26.55 -2.88 -11.93
CA ARG A 351 -26.01 -1.86 -12.87
C ARG A 351 -24.89 -2.43 -13.74
N VAL A 352 -23.99 -3.24 -13.17
CA VAL A 352 -22.93 -3.90 -13.92
C VAL A 352 -23.49 -4.85 -14.96
N LYS A 353 -24.51 -5.66 -14.62
CA LYS A 353 -25.17 -6.56 -15.58
C LYS A 353 -25.73 -5.79 -16.78
N LYS A 354 -26.42 -4.67 -16.55
CA LYS A 354 -26.92 -3.80 -17.62
C LYS A 354 -25.81 -3.27 -18.52
N LEU A 355 -24.71 -2.79 -17.95
CA LEU A 355 -23.56 -2.30 -18.74
C LEU A 355 -22.92 -3.43 -19.55
N ILE A 356 -22.90 -4.66 -19.04
CA ILE A 356 -22.42 -5.83 -19.77
C ILE A 356 -23.33 -6.10 -20.97
N GLU A 357 -24.66 -6.09 -20.78
CA GLU A 357 -25.64 -6.27 -21.84
C GLU A 357 -25.49 -5.20 -22.94
N GLU A 358 -25.29 -3.94 -22.55
CA GLU A 358 -25.04 -2.84 -23.48
C GLU A 358 -23.72 -3.02 -24.25
N LEU A 359 -22.65 -3.45 -23.59
CA LEU A 359 -21.35 -3.71 -24.23
C LEU A 359 -21.36 -4.93 -25.14
N ASP A 360 -22.13 -5.95 -24.80
CA ASP A 360 -22.22 -7.19 -25.57
C ASP A 360 -23.01 -7.01 -26.88
N ASP A 361 -23.92 -6.05 -26.92
CA ASP A 361 -24.76 -5.79 -28.10
C ASP A 361 -25.40 -7.08 -28.67
N GLY A 362 -25.96 -7.90 -27.77
CA GLY A 362 -26.56 -9.21 -28.10
C GLY A 362 -25.57 -10.36 -28.25
N GLY A 363 -24.31 -10.14 -27.96
CA GLY A 363 -23.28 -11.18 -27.90
C GLY A 363 -23.19 -11.88 -26.53
N ASP A 364 -22.05 -12.51 -26.26
CA ASP A 364 -21.80 -13.26 -25.03
C ASP A 364 -20.37 -13.06 -24.46
N LYS A 365 -19.68 -12.02 -24.90
CA LYS A 365 -18.31 -11.69 -24.50
C LYS A 365 -18.20 -11.32 -23.02
N GLY A 366 -19.29 -10.88 -22.39
CA GLY A 366 -19.37 -10.51 -20.98
C GLY A 366 -19.34 -11.67 -19.97
N LYS A 367 -19.42 -12.91 -20.42
CA LYS A 367 -19.45 -14.09 -19.53
C LYS A 367 -18.27 -14.17 -18.57
N GLY A 368 -17.08 -13.76 -19.01
CA GLY A 368 -15.88 -13.73 -18.18
C GLY A 368 -16.00 -12.78 -17.01
N VAL A 369 -16.54 -11.59 -17.24
CA VAL A 369 -16.78 -10.58 -16.21
C VAL A 369 -17.88 -10.99 -15.27
N LEU A 370 -19.00 -11.54 -15.79
CA LEU A 370 -20.10 -12.08 -14.96
C LEU A 370 -19.60 -13.16 -14.00
N LYS A 371 -18.79 -14.11 -14.47
CA LYS A 371 -18.19 -15.15 -13.64
C LYS A 371 -17.29 -14.58 -12.52
N ILE A 372 -16.62 -13.47 -12.77
CA ILE A 372 -15.81 -12.79 -11.73
C ILE A 372 -16.74 -12.13 -10.71
N LEU A 373 -17.82 -11.48 -11.15
CA LEU A 373 -18.81 -10.87 -10.28
C LEU A 373 -19.51 -11.92 -9.39
N ASP A 374 -19.87 -13.08 -9.95
CA ASP A 374 -20.48 -14.18 -9.17
C ASP A 374 -19.55 -14.65 -8.05
N LYS A 375 -18.22 -14.69 -8.29
CA LYS A 375 -17.23 -14.96 -7.23
C LYS A 375 -17.12 -13.84 -6.20
N MET A 376 -17.56 -12.63 -6.54
CA MET A 376 -17.60 -11.47 -5.66
C MET A 376 -18.98 -11.28 -5.00
N ALA A 377 -19.98 -12.07 -5.30
CA ALA A 377 -21.27 -12.06 -4.60
C ALA A 377 -21.11 -12.40 -3.11
N ILE A 378 -21.94 -11.77 -2.26
CA ILE A 378 -21.95 -11.94 -0.79
C ILE A 378 -23.18 -12.77 -0.40
#